data_c96422f448fec936643fc2d073e66b8c
#
_entry.id   c96422f448fec936643fc2d073e66b8c
#
_cell.length_a   1.000
_cell.length_b   1.000
_cell.length_c   1.000
_cell.angle_alpha   90.00
_cell.angle_beta   90.00
_cell.angle_gamma   90.00
#
_symmetry.space_group_name_H-M   'P 1'
#
loop_
_entity.id
_entity.type
_entity.pdbx_description
1 polymer ?
#
loop_
_entity_poly.entity_id
_entity_poly.type
_entity_poly.pdbx_seq_one_letter_code
_entity_poly.pdbx_strand_id
1 'polypeptide(L)'
;LEKFQDRGCQAREPVRKKPTPVEFFSLIAKMRIAGAVDFGFAILLFLCYIKSMDYALEERIGNPGLFTGRKAELDYFLKWIDNIKERKSQSTAILARRKMGKTALMERLFNITFYKNDGVIPFYYEIKENDVWIVDFCRDFFLTFIYQYIAFKTREINYLGRDKKNSLEEAKKDAVNEGLDYLTGVIENVAYSSRHLHVDMLWNTVREAPKTIASSENEFILQMIDEFQFINALIYWDKEKKNLARNLAGGYLSTAESKIAPLLVSGSWVGWLMNQLKMMLPARFKYKAFKNMPEDEAVEMVFKYSGFFEVPVSGETAFLIARLSEGSPFYISSIMRSEYENKDLTTIEGLTAVLEFETLSEHGSIKSTWMEYVKTAFSKVNDRNAKRIVLHLCKHKDREMTRKELIDDLNLDITDEKLEEKMDALVKSDIIGQGVSNFRYRAVADNIFDKVFRGVYQDEIEHFDTGDIKKEYLETLEKMKKQYVHLLGKYNYQKGLFEEYLILEQLRLHGKDKNMLLKSLTRNLPGDFNFCDYTWVWKYDGSPEYTRKFNVDIFARAVNPGDYSIIGEVKSREARKFSKEDAMEFETKFTGVKKLEKIERAVGFIFSRGGFTKEAEAYCKEKGIA
;
A
#
# COMPACT_ATOMS: atom_id res chain seq x y z
N LEU A 1 -35.40 24.88 -29.50
CA LEU A 1 -36.17 25.67 -30.44
C LEU A 1 -35.39 25.81 -31.72
N GLU A 2 -35.98 25.29 -32.79
CA GLU A 2 -35.47 25.14 -34.15
C GLU A 2 -34.94 26.41 -34.80
N LYS A 3 -34.03 26.19 -35.69
CA LYS A 3 -33.46 27.00 -36.78
C LYS A 3 -32.04 27.51 -36.51
N PHE A 4 -31.08 26.73 -36.97
CA PHE A 4 -30.01 27.14 -37.89
C PHE A 4 -29.29 25.87 -38.38
N GLN A 5 -29.77 25.34 -39.54
CA GLN A 5 -29.01 24.44 -40.40
C GLN A 5 -28.19 25.26 -41.41
N ASP A 6 -27.05 24.66 -41.73
CA ASP A 6 -26.14 24.94 -42.86
C ASP A 6 -25.17 26.13 -42.73
N ARG A 7 -23.89 25.75 -42.45
CA ARG A 7 -22.76 25.86 -43.42
C ARG A 7 -21.49 25.23 -42.83
N GLY A 8 -20.97 24.29 -43.56
CA GLY A 8 -19.77 23.52 -43.17
C GLY A 8 -18.51 24.36 -43.04
N CYS A 9 -17.80 24.06 -41.99
CA CYS A 9 -16.34 24.08 -41.87
C CYS A 9 -16.03 23.30 -40.59
N GLN A 10 -15.64 22.03 -40.74
CA GLN A 10 -15.14 21.22 -39.61
C GLN A 10 -13.76 21.72 -39.22
N ALA A 11 -13.69 22.71 -38.34
CA ALA A 11 -12.51 22.91 -37.51
C ALA A 11 -12.62 21.92 -36.35
N ARG A 12 -11.76 20.89 -36.34
CA ARG A 12 -11.56 20.01 -35.18
C ARG A 12 -11.12 20.89 -34.00
N GLU A 13 -11.99 21.05 -33.01
CA GLU A 13 -11.58 21.64 -31.73
C GLU A 13 -10.39 20.82 -31.18
N PRO A 14 -9.33 21.46 -30.67
CA PRO A 14 -8.25 20.75 -30.04
C PRO A 14 -8.81 20.04 -28.81
N VAL A 15 -8.72 18.72 -28.78
CA VAL A 15 -9.03 17.87 -27.61
C VAL A 15 -8.22 18.44 -26.45
N ARG A 16 -8.88 19.12 -25.51
CA ARG A 16 -8.24 19.59 -24.27
C ARG A 16 -7.67 18.35 -23.57
N LYS A 17 -6.34 18.23 -23.55
CA LYS A 17 -5.65 17.17 -22.81
C LYS A 17 -6.10 17.24 -21.35
N LYS A 18 -6.68 16.15 -20.85
CA LYS A 18 -6.95 16.00 -19.41
C LYS A 18 -5.60 16.09 -18.68
N PRO A 19 -5.52 16.78 -17.53
CA PRO A 19 -4.26 16.87 -16.79
C PRO A 19 -3.82 15.48 -16.34
N THR A 20 -2.51 15.23 -16.34
CA THR A 20 -1.96 13.99 -15.80
C THR A 20 -2.23 13.90 -14.29
N PRO A 21 -2.22 12.69 -13.68
CA PRO A 21 -2.39 12.56 -12.22
C PRO A 21 -1.43 13.46 -11.43
N VAL A 22 -0.18 13.58 -11.86
CA VAL A 22 0.84 14.41 -11.19
C VAL A 22 0.51 15.92 -11.33
N GLU A 23 0.06 16.36 -12.50
CA GLU A 23 -0.38 17.73 -12.72
C GLU A 23 -1.65 18.04 -11.93
N PHE A 24 -2.58 17.09 -11.86
CA PHE A 24 -3.80 17.23 -11.09
C PHE A 24 -3.52 17.30 -9.58
N PHE A 25 -2.64 16.44 -9.04
CA PHE A 25 -2.17 16.52 -7.65
C PHE A 25 -1.43 17.83 -7.35
N SER A 26 -0.57 18.29 -8.26
CA SER A 26 0.11 19.56 -8.14
C SER A 26 -0.89 20.73 -8.14
N LEU A 27 -1.94 20.64 -8.95
CA LEU A 27 -3.00 21.66 -9.02
C LEU A 27 -3.82 21.68 -7.71
N ILE A 28 -4.24 20.51 -7.20
CA ILE A 28 -4.97 20.40 -5.93
C ILE A 28 -4.11 20.90 -4.77
N ALA A 29 -2.83 20.53 -4.73
CA ALA A 29 -1.90 20.99 -3.70
C ALA A 29 -1.74 22.53 -3.75
N LYS A 30 -1.61 23.13 -4.93
CA LYS A 30 -1.55 24.59 -5.11
C LYS A 30 -2.86 25.27 -4.71
N MET A 31 -4.02 24.72 -5.07
CA MET A 31 -5.33 25.24 -4.68
C MET A 31 -5.56 25.16 -3.17
N ARG A 32 -5.01 24.13 -2.50
CA ARG A 32 -5.06 23.97 -1.05
C ARG A 32 -4.14 24.97 -0.32
N ILE A 33 -2.93 25.20 -0.83
CA ILE A 33 -2.00 26.22 -0.30
C ILE A 33 -2.60 27.63 -0.47
N ALA A 34 -3.37 27.85 -1.53
CA ALA A 34 -4.10 29.10 -1.78
C ALA A 34 -5.40 29.26 -0.98
N GLY A 35 -5.78 28.28 -0.16
CA GLY A 35 -7.03 28.31 0.62
C GLY A 35 -8.30 28.22 -0.20
N ALA A 36 -8.20 27.86 -1.50
CA ALA A 36 -9.32 27.88 -2.45
C ALA A 36 -10.22 26.63 -2.40
N VAL A 37 -9.77 25.54 -1.72
CA VAL A 37 -10.49 24.25 -1.70
C VAL A 37 -10.34 23.58 -0.33
N ASP A 38 -11.47 23.20 0.25
CA ASP A 38 -11.51 22.41 1.48
C ASP A 38 -11.11 20.93 1.23
N PHE A 39 -10.81 20.19 2.30
CA PHE A 39 -10.36 18.79 2.24
C PHE A 39 -11.41 17.85 1.62
N GLY A 40 -12.70 18.06 1.95
CA GLY A 40 -13.81 17.27 1.42
C GLY A 40 -14.02 17.48 -0.08
N PHE A 41 -13.90 18.72 -0.56
CA PHE A 41 -14.02 19.06 -1.96
C PHE A 41 -12.83 18.58 -2.79
N ALA A 42 -11.61 18.60 -2.22
CA ALA A 42 -10.42 18.02 -2.84
C ALA A 42 -10.53 16.50 -3.02
N ILE A 43 -11.10 15.79 -2.02
CA ILE A 43 -11.43 14.37 -2.12
C ILE A 43 -12.50 14.12 -3.19
N LEU A 44 -13.54 14.94 -3.24
CA LEU A 44 -14.62 14.81 -4.23
C LEU A 44 -14.11 15.00 -5.67
N LEU A 45 -13.27 16.01 -5.90
CA LEU A 45 -12.60 16.22 -7.19
C LEU A 45 -11.69 15.04 -7.57
N PHE A 46 -10.98 14.49 -6.59
CA PHE A 46 -10.13 13.32 -6.79
C PHE A 46 -10.96 12.06 -7.12
N LEU A 47 -12.07 11.84 -6.43
CA LEU A 47 -13.00 10.74 -6.73
C LEU A 47 -13.68 10.91 -8.09
N CYS A 48 -14.05 12.13 -8.48
CA CYS A 48 -14.57 12.41 -9.81
C CYS A 48 -13.53 12.20 -10.90
N TYR A 49 -12.27 12.58 -10.66
CA TYR A 49 -11.16 12.35 -11.59
C TYR A 49 -10.89 10.85 -11.76
N ILE A 50 -10.85 10.07 -10.66
CA ILE A 50 -10.69 8.61 -10.70
C ILE A 50 -11.85 7.93 -11.45
N LYS A 51 -13.10 8.36 -11.22
CA LYS A 51 -14.28 7.84 -11.96
C LYS A 51 -14.24 8.09 -13.47
N SER A 52 -13.45 9.05 -13.93
CA SER A 52 -13.31 9.40 -15.34
C SER A 52 -12.08 8.79 -16.03
N MET A 53 -11.28 7.99 -15.34
CA MET A 53 -10.16 7.27 -15.94
C MET A 53 -10.65 5.98 -16.59
N ASP A 54 -10.57 5.92 -17.91
CA ASP A 54 -10.61 4.65 -18.62
C ASP A 54 -9.27 3.93 -18.36
N TYR A 55 -9.32 2.73 -17.78
CA TYR A 55 -8.11 1.93 -17.51
C TYR A 55 -7.80 1.11 -18.75
N ALA A 56 -6.55 1.23 -19.23
CA ALA A 56 -6.09 0.48 -20.38
C ALA A 56 -6.09 -1.03 -20.09
N LEU A 57 -5.58 -1.41 -18.91
CA LEU A 57 -5.62 -2.77 -18.40
C LEU A 57 -6.55 -2.83 -17.19
N GLU A 58 -7.48 -3.79 -17.18
CA GLU A 58 -8.33 -4.04 -16.00
C GLU A 58 -7.47 -4.50 -14.82
N GLU A 59 -7.56 -3.81 -13.71
CA GLU A 59 -6.81 -4.15 -12.49
C GLU A 59 -7.61 -5.15 -11.65
N ARG A 60 -6.97 -6.23 -11.19
CA ARG A 60 -7.60 -7.25 -10.34
C ARG A 60 -8.16 -6.73 -9.03
N ILE A 61 -7.68 -5.59 -8.57
CA ILE A 61 -8.23 -4.92 -7.40
C ILE A 61 -9.68 -4.47 -7.62
N GLY A 62 -10.14 -4.48 -8.87
CA GLY A 62 -11.45 -4.04 -9.31
C GLY A 62 -11.50 -2.51 -9.44
N ASN A 63 -11.95 -1.82 -8.39
CA ASN A 63 -11.93 -0.35 -8.41
C ASN A 63 -10.50 0.16 -8.16
N PRO A 64 -9.89 0.85 -9.12
CA PRO A 64 -8.53 1.37 -9.01
C PRO A 64 -8.33 2.36 -7.87
N GLY A 65 -9.42 3.02 -7.41
CA GLY A 65 -9.42 3.86 -6.22
C GLY A 65 -9.08 3.11 -4.93
N LEU A 66 -9.25 1.78 -4.90
CA LEU A 66 -8.89 0.94 -3.76
C LEU A 66 -7.39 0.65 -3.65
N PHE A 67 -6.62 0.87 -4.72
CA PHE A 67 -5.16 0.73 -4.63
C PHE A 67 -4.62 1.67 -3.56
N THR A 68 -4.00 1.10 -2.53
CA THR A 68 -3.53 1.84 -1.36
C THR A 68 -2.15 1.35 -0.97
N GLY A 69 -1.36 2.26 -0.43
CA GLY A 69 -0.01 1.95 0.02
C GLY A 69 0.97 1.70 -1.12
N ARG A 70 2.05 1.00 -0.80
CA ARG A 70 3.15 0.73 -1.73
C ARG A 70 3.79 2.00 -2.32
N LYS A 71 3.71 3.13 -1.59
CA LYS A 71 4.21 4.43 -2.06
C LYS A 71 5.70 4.35 -2.41
N ALA A 72 6.49 3.75 -1.54
CA ALA A 72 7.93 3.61 -1.74
C ALA A 72 8.28 2.68 -2.92
N GLU A 73 7.55 1.58 -3.09
CA GLU A 73 7.73 0.67 -4.22
C GLU A 73 7.27 1.30 -5.53
N LEU A 74 6.13 1.98 -5.51
CA LEU A 74 5.60 2.67 -6.69
C LEU A 74 6.57 3.76 -7.16
N ASP A 75 7.04 4.61 -6.26
CA ASP A 75 8.04 5.65 -6.57
C ASP A 75 9.35 5.06 -7.10
N TYR A 76 9.81 3.96 -6.50
CA TYR A 76 11.01 3.26 -6.97
C TYR A 76 10.84 2.77 -8.41
N PHE A 77 9.72 2.10 -8.73
CA PHE A 77 9.52 1.55 -10.06
C PHE A 77 9.20 2.61 -11.10
N LEU A 78 8.51 3.70 -10.75
CA LEU A 78 8.30 4.82 -11.67
C LEU A 78 9.64 5.47 -12.06
N LYS A 79 10.53 5.71 -11.10
CA LYS A 79 11.90 6.18 -11.38
C LYS A 79 12.70 5.17 -12.21
N TRP A 80 12.54 3.88 -11.93
CA TRP A 80 13.17 2.81 -12.69
C TRP A 80 12.68 2.79 -14.15
N ILE A 81 11.37 3.02 -14.38
CA ILE A 81 10.78 3.12 -15.72
C ILE A 81 11.33 4.36 -16.46
N ASP A 82 11.37 5.52 -15.80
CA ASP A 82 11.93 6.74 -16.39
C ASP A 82 13.40 6.57 -16.81
N ASN A 83 14.17 5.84 -16.03
CA ASN A 83 15.56 5.50 -16.31
C ASN A 83 15.76 4.54 -17.50
N ILE A 84 14.71 3.91 -18.05
CA ILE A 84 14.80 3.06 -19.26
C ILE A 84 15.23 3.94 -20.45
N LYS A 85 14.65 5.13 -20.58
CA LYS A 85 14.98 6.10 -21.66
C LYS A 85 16.45 6.53 -21.62
N GLU A 86 17.03 6.55 -20.45
CA GLU A 86 18.44 6.85 -20.23
C GLU A 86 19.33 5.60 -20.29
N ARG A 87 18.77 4.43 -20.60
CA ARG A 87 19.45 3.12 -20.67
C ARG A 87 20.17 2.72 -19.37
N LYS A 88 19.65 3.21 -18.21
CA LYS A 88 20.22 2.95 -16.87
C LYS A 88 19.52 1.81 -16.13
N SER A 89 18.31 1.43 -16.56
CA SER A 89 17.54 0.40 -15.88
C SER A 89 18.10 -1.00 -16.15
N GLN A 90 18.22 -1.78 -15.08
CA GLN A 90 18.60 -3.19 -15.13
C GLN A 90 17.35 -4.04 -14.87
N SER A 91 17.24 -5.18 -15.55
CA SER A 91 16.16 -6.13 -15.30
C SER A 91 16.04 -6.43 -13.80
N THR A 92 14.82 -6.44 -13.31
CA THR A 92 14.53 -6.50 -11.88
C THR A 92 13.47 -7.58 -11.60
N ALA A 93 13.67 -8.35 -10.53
CA ALA A 93 12.72 -9.33 -10.05
C ALA A 93 12.07 -8.85 -8.74
N ILE A 94 10.73 -8.80 -8.73
CA ILE A 94 9.93 -8.55 -7.54
C ILE A 94 9.75 -9.87 -6.80
N LEU A 95 10.28 -9.92 -5.59
CA LEU A 95 10.20 -11.09 -4.74
C LEU A 95 9.25 -10.82 -3.58
N ALA A 96 8.13 -11.52 -3.55
CA ALA A 96 7.20 -11.44 -2.43
C ALA A 96 6.38 -12.73 -2.33
N ARG A 97 5.93 -13.05 -1.14
CA ARG A 97 4.98 -14.13 -0.90
C ARG A 97 3.68 -13.91 -1.70
N ARG A 98 2.88 -14.96 -1.81
CA ARG A 98 1.53 -14.86 -2.40
C ARG A 98 0.68 -13.80 -1.68
N LYS A 99 -0.27 -13.18 -2.39
CA LYS A 99 -1.22 -12.21 -1.84
C LYS A 99 -0.63 -10.90 -1.29
N MET A 100 0.63 -10.59 -1.61
CA MET A 100 1.31 -9.36 -1.21
C MET A 100 1.05 -8.16 -2.15
N GLY A 101 0.18 -8.29 -3.15
CA GLY A 101 -0.18 -7.21 -4.06
C GLY A 101 0.83 -6.96 -5.20
N LYS A 102 1.67 -7.96 -5.59
CA LYS A 102 2.59 -7.85 -6.73
C LYS A 102 1.87 -7.55 -8.03
N THR A 103 0.89 -8.39 -8.37
CA THR A 103 0.07 -8.26 -9.57
C THR A 103 -0.61 -6.89 -9.65
N ALA A 104 -1.27 -6.46 -8.56
CA ALA A 104 -1.91 -5.14 -8.51
C ALA A 104 -0.92 -3.98 -8.74
N LEU A 105 0.32 -4.10 -8.24
CA LEU A 105 1.34 -3.10 -8.52
C LEU A 105 1.77 -3.13 -9.99
N MET A 106 1.98 -4.31 -10.59
CA MET A 106 2.39 -4.43 -11.99
C MET A 106 1.32 -3.91 -12.95
N GLU A 107 0.05 -4.24 -12.72
CA GLU A 107 -1.10 -3.71 -13.46
C GLU A 107 -1.19 -2.19 -13.32
N ARG A 108 -0.97 -1.66 -12.12
CA ARG A 108 -0.92 -0.21 -11.84
C ARG A 108 0.24 0.46 -12.59
N LEU A 109 1.42 -0.13 -12.60
CA LEU A 109 2.58 0.39 -13.34
C LEU A 109 2.32 0.38 -14.85
N PHE A 110 1.65 -0.66 -15.38
CA PHE A 110 1.23 -0.69 -16.77
C PHE A 110 0.32 0.49 -17.09
N ASN A 111 -0.75 0.68 -16.34
CA ASN A 111 -1.72 1.75 -16.57
C ASN A 111 -1.08 3.13 -16.47
N ILE A 112 -0.27 3.39 -15.44
CA ILE A 112 0.44 4.67 -15.29
C ILE A 112 1.36 4.91 -16.49
N THR A 113 2.14 3.90 -16.91
CA THR A 113 3.09 4.04 -18.03
C THR A 113 2.34 4.24 -19.34
N PHE A 114 1.25 3.49 -19.57
CA PHE A 114 0.39 3.62 -20.74
C PHE A 114 -0.17 5.04 -20.88
N TYR A 115 -0.76 5.61 -19.81
CA TYR A 115 -1.37 6.93 -19.87
C TYR A 115 -0.35 8.08 -19.82
N LYS A 116 0.78 7.88 -19.13
CA LYS A 116 1.88 8.85 -19.13
C LYS A 116 2.41 9.10 -20.54
N ASN A 117 2.41 8.08 -21.39
CA ASN A 117 2.82 8.13 -22.79
C ASN A 117 4.15 8.89 -23.00
N ASP A 118 5.12 8.57 -22.17
CA ASP A 118 6.41 9.28 -22.09
C ASP A 118 7.54 8.44 -22.74
N GLY A 119 7.27 7.87 -23.91
CA GLY A 119 8.27 7.17 -24.73
C GLY A 119 8.66 5.77 -24.25
N VAL A 120 8.03 5.22 -23.18
CA VAL A 120 8.21 3.82 -22.76
C VAL A 120 6.92 3.07 -23.00
N ILE A 121 6.98 2.02 -23.81
CA ILE A 121 5.84 1.17 -24.17
C ILE A 121 5.71 0.06 -23.14
N PRO A 122 4.61 -0.01 -22.36
CA PRO A 122 4.43 -1.07 -21.40
C PRO A 122 3.89 -2.34 -22.08
N PHE A 123 4.47 -3.47 -21.73
CA PHE A 123 3.99 -4.80 -22.05
C PHE A 123 3.83 -5.60 -20.76
N TYR A 124 2.64 -6.12 -20.49
CA TYR A 124 2.32 -6.94 -19.33
C TYR A 124 1.78 -8.30 -19.76
N TYR A 125 2.37 -9.35 -19.20
CA TYR A 125 1.92 -10.71 -19.40
C TYR A 125 1.98 -11.49 -18.09
N GLU A 126 0.92 -12.24 -17.76
CA GLU A 126 0.89 -13.15 -16.63
C GLU A 126 0.94 -14.59 -17.12
N ILE A 127 1.91 -15.36 -16.60
CA ILE A 127 2.00 -16.79 -16.88
C ILE A 127 0.97 -17.50 -16.00
N LYS A 128 -0.03 -18.12 -16.64
CA LYS A 128 -1.14 -18.77 -15.94
C LYS A 128 -0.69 -20.04 -15.21
N GLU A 129 -1.29 -20.31 -14.06
CA GLU A 129 -1.04 -21.52 -13.24
C GLU A 129 -1.79 -22.75 -13.82
N ASN A 130 -1.50 -23.10 -15.06
CA ASN A 130 -2.04 -24.29 -15.72
C ASN A 130 -1.04 -24.88 -16.71
N ASP A 131 -1.10 -26.19 -16.88
CA ASP A 131 -0.29 -26.86 -17.88
C ASP A 131 -0.65 -26.39 -19.29
N VAL A 132 0.36 -25.99 -20.07
CA VAL A 132 0.17 -25.46 -21.42
C VAL A 132 1.22 -26.00 -22.38
N TRP A 133 0.79 -26.27 -23.61
CA TRP A 133 1.71 -26.60 -24.70
C TRP A 133 2.46 -25.35 -25.17
N ILE A 134 3.77 -25.45 -25.42
CA ILE A 134 4.62 -24.30 -25.74
C ILE A 134 4.14 -23.51 -26.96
N VAL A 135 3.54 -24.14 -27.96
CA VAL A 135 3.02 -23.44 -29.15
C VAL A 135 1.85 -22.54 -28.78
N ASP A 136 0.94 -23.01 -27.91
CA ASP A 136 -0.18 -22.20 -27.43
C ASP A 136 0.30 -21.09 -26.52
N PHE A 137 1.27 -21.35 -25.62
CA PHE A 137 1.92 -20.36 -24.79
C PHE A 137 2.58 -19.26 -25.64
N CYS A 138 3.39 -19.63 -26.62
CA CYS A 138 4.06 -18.67 -27.51
C CYS A 138 3.07 -17.79 -28.27
N ARG A 139 1.97 -18.37 -28.74
CA ARG A 139 0.93 -17.62 -29.45
C ARG A 139 0.24 -16.62 -28.53
N ASP A 140 -0.19 -17.05 -27.34
CA ASP A 140 -0.88 -16.20 -26.38
C ASP A 140 0.03 -15.05 -25.92
N PHE A 141 1.28 -15.34 -25.57
CA PHE A 141 2.29 -14.35 -25.19
C PHE A 141 2.52 -13.31 -26.28
N PHE A 142 2.72 -13.78 -27.51
CA PHE A 142 3.04 -12.91 -28.64
C PHE A 142 1.86 -12.04 -29.07
N LEU A 143 0.64 -12.59 -29.11
CA LEU A 143 -0.57 -11.83 -29.43
C LEU A 143 -0.84 -10.77 -28.36
N THR A 144 -0.67 -11.11 -27.07
CA THR A 144 -0.79 -10.14 -26.00
C THR A 144 0.20 -8.99 -26.19
N PHE A 145 1.46 -9.28 -26.50
CA PHE A 145 2.46 -8.26 -26.77
C PHE A 145 2.07 -7.37 -27.97
N ILE A 146 1.72 -7.96 -29.12
CA ILE A 146 1.38 -7.22 -30.33
C ILE A 146 0.18 -6.30 -30.10
N TYR A 147 -0.89 -6.79 -29.47
CA TYR A 147 -2.08 -5.97 -29.25
C TYR A 147 -1.88 -4.87 -28.21
N GLN A 148 -1.08 -5.11 -27.17
CA GLN A 148 -0.70 -4.05 -26.23
C GLN A 148 0.20 -3.00 -26.89
N TYR A 149 1.10 -3.43 -27.77
CA TYR A 149 1.94 -2.52 -28.56
C TYR A 149 1.10 -1.66 -29.50
N ILE A 150 0.19 -2.26 -30.31
CA ILE A 150 -0.73 -1.54 -31.19
C ILE A 150 -1.58 -0.57 -30.38
N ALA A 151 -2.19 -1.00 -29.28
CA ALA A 151 -3.00 -0.15 -28.40
C ALA A 151 -2.22 1.07 -27.88
N PHE A 152 -0.95 0.88 -27.51
CA PHE A 152 -0.11 1.99 -27.06
C PHE A 152 0.22 2.96 -28.20
N LYS A 153 0.55 2.46 -29.40
CA LYS A 153 0.93 3.28 -30.55
C LYS A 153 -0.25 4.08 -31.11
N THR A 154 -1.41 3.46 -31.19
CA THR A 154 -2.64 4.08 -31.72
C THR A 154 -3.42 4.86 -30.66
N ARG A 155 -3.16 4.59 -29.37
CA ARG A 155 -3.96 5.06 -28.22
C ARG A 155 -5.38 4.50 -28.19
N GLU A 156 -5.65 3.44 -28.94
CA GLU A 156 -6.94 2.77 -29.03
C GLU A 156 -7.02 1.59 -28.06
N ILE A 157 -7.70 1.78 -26.94
CA ILE A 157 -7.85 0.77 -25.87
C ILE A 157 -8.57 -0.48 -26.39
N ASN A 158 -9.37 -0.35 -27.44
CA ASN A 158 -10.13 -1.46 -28.05
C ASN A 158 -9.25 -2.60 -28.59
N TYR A 159 -7.95 -2.38 -28.76
CA TYR A 159 -6.99 -3.43 -29.11
C TYR A 159 -6.64 -4.32 -27.92
N LEU A 160 -6.75 -3.82 -26.70
CA LEU A 160 -6.51 -4.62 -25.50
C LEU A 160 -7.60 -5.68 -25.35
N GLY A 161 -7.19 -6.93 -25.10
CA GLY A 161 -8.10 -8.07 -25.01
C GLY A 161 -8.48 -8.73 -26.34
N ARG A 162 -8.02 -8.21 -27.51
CA ARG A 162 -8.19 -8.89 -28.80
C ARG A 162 -7.30 -10.14 -28.93
N ASP A 163 -6.20 -10.19 -28.18
CA ASP A 163 -5.31 -11.36 -28.07
C ASP A 163 -6.06 -12.68 -27.78
N LYS A 164 -7.14 -12.60 -26.99
CA LYS A 164 -7.96 -13.77 -26.62
C LYS A 164 -8.90 -14.27 -27.74
N LYS A 165 -9.15 -13.46 -28.76
CA LYS A 165 -10.17 -13.71 -29.78
C LYS A 165 -9.56 -13.83 -31.17
N ASN A 166 -8.45 -13.14 -31.42
CA ASN A 166 -7.89 -12.97 -32.74
C ASN A 166 -6.75 -13.97 -33.01
N SER A 167 -6.56 -14.26 -34.29
CA SER A 167 -5.44 -15.05 -34.81
C SER A 167 -4.23 -14.16 -35.16
N LEU A 168 -3.10 -14.78 -35.47
CA LEU A 168 -1.91 -14.06 -35.96
C LEU A 168 -2.19 -13.35 -37.31
N GLU A 169 -3.06 -13.91 -38.15
CA GLU A 169 -3.45 -13.29 -39.43
C GLU A 169 -4.30 -12.02 -39.20
N GLU A 170 -5.16 -12.04 -38.21
CA GLU A 170 -5.94 -10.84 -37.80
C GLU A 170 -5.04 -9.79 -37.19
N ALA A 171 -4.11 -10.18 -36.32
CA ALA A 171 -3.13 -9.26 -35.75
C ALA A 171 -2.26 -8.59 -36.84
N LYS A 172 -1.89 -9.34 -37.91
CA LYS A 172 -1.19 -8.78 -39.04
C LYS A 172 -2.03 -7.76 -39.80
N LYS A 173 -3.33 -8.04 -40.04
CA LYS A 173 -4.25 -7.10 -40.69
C LYS A 173 -4.44 -5.84 -39.87
N ASP A 174 -4.63 -5.99 -38.54
CA ASP A 174 -4.75 -4.87 -37.64
C ASP A 174 -3.49 -3.99 -37.65
N ALA A 175 -2.30 -4.60 -37.63
CA ALA A 175 -1.03 -3.86 -37.69
C ALA A 175 -0.91 -3.04 -39.01
N VAL A 176 -1.24 -3.64 -40.16
CA VAL A 176 -1.22 -2.92 -41.44
C VAL A 176 -2.25 -1.80 -41.48
N ASN A 177 -3.47 -2.05 -41.01
CA ASN A 177 -4.54 -1.02 -40.95
C ASN A 177 -4.15 0.20 -40.14
N GLU A 178 -3.35 0.01 -39.09
CA GLU A 178 -2.85 1.09 -38.22
C GLU A 178 -1.50 1.70 -38.70
N GLY A 179 -1.00 1.30 -39.88
CA GLY A 179 0.26 1.81 -40.41
C GLY A 179 1.51 1.31 -39.69
N LEU A 180 1.41 0.15 -39.03
CA LEU A 180 2.50 -0.51 -38.31
C LEU A 180 3.06 -1.69 -39.12
N ASP A 181 3.28 -1.47 -40.40
CA ASP A 181 3.67 -2.52 -41.36
C ASP A 181 4.96 -3.25 -40.99
N TYR A 182 5.86 -2.61 -40.25
CA TYR A 182 7.11 -3.20 -39.77
C TYR A 182 6.89 -4.39 -38.82
N LEU A 183 5.70 -4.53 -38.22
CA LEU A 183 5.34 -5.69 -37.40
C LEU A 183 5.06 -6.95 -38.23
N THR A 184 4.73 -6.80 -39.54
CA THR A 184 4.29 -7.92 -40.38
C THR A 184 5.32 -9.02 -40.47
N GLY A 185 6.60 -8.66 -40.62
CA GLY A 185 7.69 -9.64 -40.72
C GLY A 185 7.85 -10.52 -39.48
N VAL A 186 7.74 -9.93 -38.31
CA VAL A 186 7.83 -10.67 -37.05
C VAL A 186 6.59 -11.56 -36.87
N ILE A 187 5.39 -11.05 -37.18
CA ILE A 187 4.13 -11.82 -37.11
C ILE A 187 4.17 -13.02 -38.06
N GLU A 188 4.65 -12.83 -39.29
CA GLU A 188 4.79 -13.91 -40.29
C GLU A 188 5.77 -14.98 -39.81
N ASN A 189 6.91 -14.60 -39.24
CA ASN A 189 7.89 -15.55 -38.72
C ASN A 189 7.31 -16.39 -37.57
N VAL A 190 6.53 -15.78 -36.68
CA VAL A 190 5.84 -16.50 -35.61
C VAL A 190 4.77 -17.42 -36.18
N ALA A 191 3.98 -16.96 -37.14
CA ALA A 191 2.96 -17.77 -37.83
C ALA A 191 3.58 -18.95 -38.56
N TYR A 192 4.68 -18.75 -39.26
CA TYR A 192 5.42 -19.80 -39.98
C TYR A 192 5.95 -20.85 -39.00
N SER A 193 6.68 -20.44 -37.97
CA SER A 193 7.27 -21.34 -36.97
C SER A 193 6.22 -22.13 -36.19
N SER A 194 5.07 -21.49 -35.88
CA SER A 194 3.94 -22.16 -35.25
C SER A 194 3.30 -23.23 -36.12
N ARG A 195 3.07 -22.94 -37.41
CA ARG A 195 2.46 -23.92 -38.35
C ARG A 195 3.37 -25.11 -38.61
N HIS A 196 4.69 -24.90 -38.69
CA HIS A 196 5.66 -25.96 -39.01
C HIS A 196 6.24 -26.61 -37.75
N LEU A 197 5.74 -26.27 -36.58
CA LEU A 197 6.16 -26.80 -35.26
C LEU A 197 7.68 -26.67 -35.02
N HIS A 198 8.27 -25.59 -35.52
CA HIS A 198 9.66 -25.23 -35.23
C HIS A 198 9.76 -24.60 -33.83
N VAL A 199 9.59 -25.40 -32.80
CA VAL A 199 9.30 -24.97 -31.42
C VAL A 199 10.40 -24.12 -30.82
N ASP A 200 11.67 -24.50 -31.03
CA ASP A 200 12.82 -23.72 -30.53
C ASP A 200 12.90 -22.35 -31.23
N MET A 201 12.71 -22.33 -32.54
CA MET A 201 12.69 -21.09 -33.33
C MET A 201 11.50 -20.21 -32.91
N LEU A 202 10.34 -20.81 -32.71
CA LEU A 202 9.14 -20.12 -32.25
C LEU A 202 9.37 -19.43 -30.91
N TRP A 203 9.88 -20.16 -29.91
CA TRP A 203 10.17 -19.59 -28.62
C TRP A 203 11.22 -18.48 -28.69
N ASN A 204 12.29 -18.70 -29.43
CA ASN A 204 13.33 -17.69 -29.63
C ASN A 204 12.77 -16.40 -30.23
N THR A 205 11.96 -16.51 -31.31
CA THR A 205 11.35 -15.37 -31.99
C THR A 205 10.39 -14.61 -31.07
N VAL A 206 9.51 -15.32 -30.37
CA VAL A 206 8.49 -14.74 -29.51
C VAL A 206 9.12 -14.01 -28.30
N ARG A 207 10.07 -14.66 -27.67
CA ARG A 207 10.77 -14.10 -26.50
C ARG A 207 11.58 -12.84 -26.83
N GLU A 208 12.25 -12.83 -28.00
CA GLU A 208 13.08 -11.70 -28.42
C GLU A 208 12.27 -10.59 -29.13
N ALA A 209 11.00 -10.82 -29.49
CA ALA A 209 10.20 -9.88 -30.25
C ALA A 209 10.14 -8.46 -29.62
N PRO A 210 9.89 -8.27 -28.32
CA PRO A 210 9.88 -6.94 -27.73
C PRO A 210 11.23 -6.22 -27.86
N LYS A 211 12.34 -6.92 -27.64
CA LYS A 211 13.69 -6.36 -27.76
C LYS A 211 14.03 -6.07 -29.23
N THR A 212 13.66 -6.93 -30.14
CA THR A 212 13.91 -6.77 -31.57
C THR A 212 13.17 -5.55 -32.12
N ILE A 213 11.88 -5.40 -31.80
CA ILE A 213 11.07 -4.24 -32.20
C ILE A 213 11.62 -2.96 -31.54
N ALA A 214 11.96 -2.99 -30.23
CA ALA A 214 12.57 -1.84 -29.58
C ALA A 214 13.87 -1.39 -30.26
N SER A 215 14.66 -2.34 -30.77
CA SER A 215 15.92 -2.05 -31.46
C SER A 215 15.71 -1.53 -32.88
N SER A 216 14.80 -2.13 -33.68
CA SER A 216 14.53 -1.71 -35.04
C SER A 216 13.86 -0.35 -35.15
N GLU A 217 12.90 -0.09 -34.23
CA GLU A 217 12.13 1.15 -34.22
C GLU A 217 12.75 2.26 -33.33
N ASN A 218 13.92 1.98 -32.72
CA ASN A 218 14.58 2.88 -31.75
C ASN A 218 13.65 3.33 -30.62
N GLU A 219 12.99 2.37 -30.02
CA GLU A 219 11.98 2.55 -28.95
C GLU A 219 12.42 1.94 -27.64
N PHE A 220 11.66 2.23 -26.58
CA PHE A 220 11.86 1.65 -25.25
C PHE A 220 10.63 0.83 -24.87
N ILE A 221 10.85 -0.44 -24.50
CA ILE A 221 9.76 -1.36 -24.12
C ILE A 221 10.00 -1.87 -22.71
N LEU A 222 9.04 -1.66 -21.82
CA LEU A 222 9.02 -2.25 -20.50
C LEU A 222 8.33 -3.62 -20.56
N GLN A 223 9.07 -4.70 -20.35
CA GLN A 223 8.51 -6.05 -20.33
C GLN A 223 8.18 -6.47 -18.90
N MET A 224 6.91 -6.54 -18.55
CA MET A 224 6.43 -6.98 -17.23
C MET A 224 5.86 -8.40 -17.35
N ILE A 225 6.52 -9.36 -16.70
CA ILE A 225 6.09 -10.77 -16.71
C ILE A 225 5.77 -11.20 -15.29
N ASP A 226 4.50 -11.44 -15.02
CA ASP A 226 4.02 -11.89 -13.71
C ASP A 226 3.99 -13.42 -13.62
N GLU A 227 4.10 -13.94 -12.40
CA GLU A 227 4.15 -15.35 -12.06
C GLU A 227 5.24 -16.12 -12.85
N PHE A 228 6.42 -15.49 -13.01
CA PHE A 228 7.54 -15.96 -13.82
C PHE A 228 8.03 -17.36 -13.46
N GLN A 229 7.80 -17.83 -12.21
CA GLN A 229 8.17 -19.18 -11.80
C GLN A 229 7.48 -20.28 -12.61
N PHE A 230 6.32 -20.01 -13.21
CA PHE A 230 5.60 -21.02 -13.99
C PHE A 230 6.20 -21.29 -15.37
N ILE A 231 7.10 -20.41 -15.87
CA ILE A 231 7.71 -20.59 -17.18
C ILE A 231 8.48 -21.91 -17.33
N ASN A 232 9.08 -22.43 -16.25
CA ASN A 232 9.81 -23.70 -16.22
C ASN A 232 9.02 -24.82 -15.53
N ALA A 233 7.82 -24.55 -15.04
CA ALA A 233 7.06 -25.48 -14.21
C ALA A 233 5.81 -26.04 -14.89
N LEU A 234 5.22 -25.31 -15.84
CA LEU A 234 3.90 -25.61 -16.41
C LEU A 234 3.86 -25.57 -17.94
N ILE A 235 4.98 -25.33 -18.63
CA ILE A 235 5.05 -25.28 -20.10
C ILE A 235 5.70 -26.57 -20.63
N TYR A 236 5.06 -27.20 -21.58
CA TYR A 236 5.45 -28.49 -22.14
C TYR A 236 5.84 -28.38 -23.61
N TRP A 237 6.87 -29.17 -24.03
CA TRP A 237 7.33 -29.25 -25.39
C TRP A 237 6.30 -29.90 -26.34
N ASP A 238 5.51 -30.82 -25.79
CA ASP A 238 4.54 -31.61 -26.55
C ASP A 238 3.10 -31.28 -26.13
N LYS A 239 2.17 -31.51 -27.06
CA LYS A 239 0.73 -31.24 -26.89
C LYS A 239 0.09 -32.15 -25.86
N GLU A 240 0.62 -33.35 -25.69
CA GLU A 240 0.18 -34.33 -24.67
C GLU A 240 0.64 -34.01 -23.26
N LYS A 241 1.45 -32.95 -23.11
CA LYS A 241 1.96 -32.43 -21.82
C LYS A 241 2.75 -33.46 -21.02
N LYS A 242 3.60 -34.23 -21.70
CA LYS A 242 4.48 -35.26 -21.06
C LYS A 242 5.90 -34.75 -20.83
N ASN A 243 6.40 -33.87 -21.72
CA ASN A 243 7.79 -33.41 -21.71
C ASN A 243 7.86 -31.94 -21.27
N LEU A 244 8.13 -31.72 -19.98
CA LEU A 244 8.23 -30.38 -19.38
C LEU A 244 9.42 -29.59 -19.97
N ALA A 245 9.19 -28.33 -20.34
CA ALA A 245 10.20 -27.42 -20.85
C ALA A 245 10.98 -26.72 -19.71
N ARG A 246 11.93 -27.43 -19.13
CA ARG A 246 12.60 -27.04 -17.87
C ARG A 246 13.57 -25.85 -17.95
N ASN A 247 13.89 -25.33 -19.14
CA ASN A 247 14.93 -24.30 -19.32
C ASN A 247 14.47 -23.09 -20.16
N LEU A 248 13.19 -22.80 -20.23
CA LEU A 248 12.69 -21.67 -21.01
C LEU A 248 13.16 -20.32 -20.44
N ALA A 249 13.22 -20.19 -19.12
CA ALA A 249 13.73 -18.99 -18.46
C ALA A 249 15.19 -18.65 -18.86
N GLY A 250 16.03 -19.67 -19.05
CA GLY A 250 17.44 -19.49 -19.48
C GLY A 250 17.55 -18.78 -20.83
N GLY A 251 16.54 -18.89 -21.67
CA GLY A 251 16.48 -18.17 -22.93
C GLY A 251 16.49 -16.66 -22.82
N TYR A 252 16.04 -16.09 -21.68
CA TYR A 252 16.03 -14.64 -21.46
C TYR A 252 17.41 -14.02 -21.18
N LEU A 253 18.52 -14.78 -21.31
CA LEU A 253 19.85 -14.30 -20.95
C LEU A 253 20.21 -12.98 -21.67
N SER A 254 19.98 -12.90 -22.98
CA SER A 254 20.28 -11.70 -23.77
C SER A 254 19.27 -10.58 -23.54
N THR A 255 18.02 -10.92 -23.37
CA THR A 255 16.95 -9.95 -23.11
C THR A 255 17.09 -9.33 -21.73
N ALA A 256 17.49 -10.12 -20.71
CA ALA A 256 17.69 -9.62 -19.35
C ALA A 256 18.83 -8.58 -19.25
N GLU A 257 19.76 -8.56 -20.17
CA GLU A 257 20.83 -7.54 -20.26
C GLU A 257 20.39 -6.28 -21.03
N SER A 258 19.26 -6.33 -21.75
CA SER A 258 18.77 -5.22 -22.55
C SER A 258 18.51 -3.98 -21.69
N LYS A 259 18.96 -2.82 -22.18
CA LYS A 259 18.71 -1.51 -21.56
C LYS A 259 17.56 -0.76 -22.25
N ILE A 260 17.15 -1.21 -23.43
CA ILE A 260 16.04 -0.62 -24.17
C ILE A 260 14.74 -1.42 -23.99
N ALA A 261 14.85 -2.71 -23.63
CA ALA A 261 13.72 -3.58 -23.36
C ALA A 261 13.94 -4.43 -22.09
N PRO A 262 14.21 -3.79 -20.92
CA PRO A 262 14.47 -4.52 -19.68
C PRO A 262 13.25 -5.27 -19.19
N LEU A 263 13.50 -6.33 -18.40
CA LEU A 263 12.49 -7.18 -17.78
C LEU A 263 12.17 -6.69 -16.35
N LEU A 264 10.89 -6.64 -16.04
CA LEU A 264 10.37 -6.60 -14.67
C LEU A 264 9.58 -7.89 -14.45
N VAL A 265 10.16 -8.84 -13.72
CA VAL A 265 9.49 -10.11 -13.46
C VAL A 265 8.98 -10.17 -12.03
N SER A 266 7.89 -10.86 -11.79
CA SER A 266 7.41 -11.16 -10.45
C SER A 266 7.14 -12.65 -10.26
N GLY A 267 7.16 -13.08 -9.01
CA GLY A 267 6.81 -14.46 -8.68
C GLY A 267 6.58 -14.66 -7.20
N SER A 268 5.75 -15.63 -6.88
CA SER A 268 5.31 -15.90 -5.52
C SER A 268 6.18 -16.92 -4.77
N TRP A 269 6.89 -17.77 -5.48
CA TRP A 269 7.79 -18.78 -4.87
C TRP A 269 9.19 -18.18 -4.69
N VAL A 270 9.34 -17.32 -3.68
CA VAL A 270 10.54 -16.49 -3.49
C VAL A 270 11.85 -17.28 -3.54
N GLY A 271 11.95 -18.35 -2.77
CA GLY A 271 13.15 -19.19 -2.74
C GLY A 271 13.43 -19.88 -4.06
N TRP A 272 12.40 -20.46 -4.67
CA TRP A 272 12.51 -21.14 -5.96
C TRP A 272 12.86 -20.16 -7.08
N LEU A 273 12.14 -19.04 -7.18
CA LEU A 273 12.39 -18.01 -8.20
C LEU A 273 13.81 -17.45 -8.10
N MET A 274 14.28 -17.16 -6.87
CA MET A 274 15.66 -16.72 -6.65
C MET A 274 16.68 -17.75 -7.12
N ASN A 275 16.46 -19.04 -6.83
CA ASN A 275 17.36 -20.10 -7.26
C ASN A 275 17.36 -20.22 -8.79
N GLN A 276 16.19 -20.22 -9.43
CA GLN A 276 16.08 -20.29 -10.90
C GLN A 276 16.78 -19.10 -11.56
N LEU A 277 16.54 -17.89 -11.09
CA LEU A 277 17.18 -16.68 -11.64
C LEU A 277 18.71 -16.68 -11.41
N LYS A 278 19.17 -17.16 -10.25
CA LYS A 278 20.62 -17.27 -9.98
C LYS A 278 21.30 -18.35 -10.83
N MET A 279 20.65 -19.48 -11.04
CA MET A 279 21.20 -20.58 -11.81
C MET A 279 21.18 -20.32 -13.32
N MET A 280 20.06 -19.80 -13.86
CA MET A 280 19.86 -19.64 -15.30
C MET A 280 20.28 -18.26 -15.80
N LEU A 281 20.19 -17.23 -14.96
CA LEU A 281 20.42 -15.83 -15.31
C LEU A 281 21.33 -15.15 -14.26
N PRO A 282 22.54 -15.68 -14.01
CA PRO A 282 23.43 -15.20 -12.95
C PRO A 282 23.76 -13.71 -13.17
N ALA A 283 23.64 -12.91 -12.11
CA ALA A 283 23.95 -11.47 -12.06
C ALA A 283 23.19 -10.59 -13.07
N ARG A 284 22.12 -11.10 -13.75
CA ARG A 284 21.31 -10.31 -14.70
C ARG A 284 20.20 -9.54 -14.05
N PHE A 285 19.67 -10.00 -12.92
CA PHE A 285 18.58 -9.39 -12.22
C PHE A 285 19.00 -8.68 -10.95
N LYS A 286 18.42 -7.51 -10.71
CA LYS A 286 18.31 -6.93 -9.37
C LYS A 286 17.10 -7.57 -8.66
N TYR A 287 17.22 -7.75 -7.36
CA TYR A 287 16.14 -8.32 -6.56
C TYR A 287 15.52 -7.24 -5.68
N LYS A 288 14.21 -7.06 -5.79
CA LYS A 288 13.43 -6.16 -4.93
C LYS A 288 12.45 -6.99 -4.11
N ALA A 289 12.79 -7.19 -2.84
CA ALA A 289 11.88 -7.86 -1.91
C ALA A 289 10.75 -6.91 -1.48
N PHE A 290 9.51 -7.37 -1.55
CA PHE A 290 8.37 -6.69 -0.96
C PHE A 290 8.24 -7.13 0.50
N LYS A 291 8.10 -6.15 1.36
CA LYS A 291 7.67 -6.35 2.75
C LYS A 291 6.17 -6.11 2.85
N ASN A 292 5.59 -6.42 3.99
CA ASN A 292 4.25 -5.97 4.31
C ASN A 292 4.18 -4.43 4.25
N MET A 293 2.98 -3.88 4.01
CA MET A 293 2.79 -2.42 4.00
C MET A 293 3.15 -1.82 5.36
N PRO A 294 3.72 -0.60 5.38
CA PRO A 294 3.86 0.17 6.61
C PRO A 294 2.51 0.33 7.34
N GLU A 295 2.55 0.47 8.65
CA GLU A 295 1.35 0.53 9.49
C GLU A 295 0.41 1.69 9.09
N ASP A 296 0.98 2.85 8.75
CA ASP A 296 0.22 4.01 8.29
C ASP A 296 -0.49 3.78 6.95
N GLU A 297 0.18 3.12 5.99
CA GLU A 297 -0.43 2.73 4.71
C GLU A 297 -1.50 1.66 4.90
N ALA A 298 -1.29 0.73 5.84
CA ALA A 298 -2.26 -0.31 6.18
C ALA A 298 -3.52 0.28 6.83
N VAL A 299 -3.38 1.22 7.75
CA VAL A 299 -4.51 1.97 8.34
C VAL A 299 -5.24 2.79 7.27
N GLU A 300 -4.51 3.47 6.38
CA GLU A 300 -5.10 4.18 5.23
C GLU A 300 -5.96 3.23 4.38
N MET A 301 -5.47 2.00 4.13
CA MET A 301 -6.22 0.99 3.40
C MET A 301 -7.52 0.60 4.11
N VAL A 302 -7.48 0.37 5.43
CA VAL A 302 -8.69 0.03 6.20
C VAL A 302 -9.74 1.13 6.07
N PHE A 303 -9.40 2.41 6.27
CA PHE A 303 -10.34 3.51 6.13
C PHE A 303 -10.88 3.67 4.71
N LYS A 304 -10.04 3.48 3.71
CA LYS A 304 -10.46 3.55 2.31
C LYS A 304 -11.47 2.45 1.97
N TYR A 305 -11.21 1.23 2.43
CA TYR A 305 -12.11 0.09 2.26
C TYR A 305 -13.40 0.26 3.08
N SER A 306 -13.31 0.80 4.30
CA SER A 306 -14.47 1.16 5.13
C SER A 306 -15.41 2.11 4.38
N GLY A 307 -14.88 3.18 3.79
CA GLY A 307 -15.70 4.13 3.02
C GLY A 307 -16.26 3.53 1.73
N PHE A 308 -15.52 2.66 1.05
CA PHE A 308 -15.95 2.08 -0.23
C PHE A 308 -17.00 0.98 -0.06
N PHE A 309 -16.85 0.13 0.97
CA PHE A 309 -17.79 -0.97 1.24
C PHE A 309 -18.87 -0.60 2.26
N GLU A 310 -18.90 0.66 2.71
CA GLU A 310 -19.87 1.17 3.69
C GLU A 310 -19.87 0.36 5.01
N VAL A 311 -18.67 -0.11 5.42
CA VAL A 311 -18.46 -0.89 6.65
C VAL A 311 -17.80 0.01 7.69
N PRO A 312 -18.53 0.47 8.72
CA PRO A 312 -17.97 1.36 9.74
C PRO A 312 -16.81 0.73 10.51
N VAL A 313 -15.77 1.52 10.76
CA VAL A 313 -14.63 1.17 11.61
C VAL A 313 -14.32 2.33 12.57
N SER A 314 -13.84 2.02 13.76
CA SER A 314 -13.27 3.04 14.67
C SER A 314 -11.76 3.24 14.38
N GLY A 315 -11.18 4.34 14.85
CA GLY A 315 -9.72 4.53 14.75
C GLY A 315 -8.93 3.43 15.49
N GLU A 316 -9.49 2.92 16.59
CA GLU A 316 -8.93 1.83 17.36
C GLU A 316 -8.94 0.52 16.54
N THR A 317 -10.09 0.12 16.01
CA THR A 317 -10.20 -1.13 15.26
C THR A 317 -9.47 -1.07 13.92
N ALA A 318 -9.42 0.09 13.25
CA ALA A 318 -8.60 0.27 12.04
C ALA A 318 -7.11 0.01 12.32
N PHE A 319 -6.59 0.54 13.42
CA PHE A 319 -5.23 0.27 13.87
C PHE A 319 -5.02 -1.22 14.20
N LEU A 320 -5.98 -1.84 14.93
CA LEU A 320 -5.91 -3.26 15.28
C LEU A 320 -5.92 -4.17 14.05
N ILE A 321 -6.77 -3.89 13.06
CA ILE A 321 -6.82 -4.62 11.78
C ILE A 321 -5.48 -4.51 11.05
N ALA A 322 -4.95 -3.28 10.90
CA ALA A 322 -3.70 -3.03 10.22
C ALA A 322 -2.54 -3.79 10.87
N ARG A 323 -2.49 -3.79 12.20
CA ARG A 323 -1.41 -4.40 12.97
C ARG A 323 -1.52 -5.92 13.05
N LEU A 324 -2.72 -6.47 13.25
CA LEU A 324 -2.94 -7.92 13.27
C LEU A 324 -2.67 -8.55 11.90
N SER A 325 -3.07 -7.86 10.82
CA SER A 325 -2.77 -8.25 9.45
C SER A 325 -1.31 -8.06 9.06
N GLU A 326 -0.49 -7.46 9.95
CA GLU A 326 0.91 -7.08 9.65
C GLU A 326 1.05 -6.25 8.36
N GLY A 327 0.03 -5.49 7.99
CA GLY A 327 -0.02 -4.71 6.75
C GLY A 327 -0.18 -5.57 5.48
N SER A 328 -0.67 -6.80 5.59
CA SER A 328 -1.01 -7.63 4.44
C SER A 328 -2.27 -7.13 3.75
N PRO A 329 -2.21 -6.71 2.46
CA PRO A 329 -3.39 -6.24 1.74
C PRO A 329 -4.46 -7.32 1.61
N PHE A 330 -4.07 -8.58 1.54
CA PHE A 330 -5.00 -9.71 1.47
C PHE A 330 -5.85 -9.82 2.73
N TYR A 331 -5.24 -9.83 3.91
CA TYR A 331 -5.98 -9.95 5.16
C TYR A 331 -6.88 -8.74 5.41
N ILE A 332 -6.37 -7.53 5.18
CA ILE A 332 -7.17 -6.30 5.30
C ILE A 332 -8.40 -6.40 4.38
N SER A 333 -8.20 -6.74 3.11
CA SER A 333 -9.30 -6.88 2.15
C SER A 333 -10.31 -7.95 2.58
N SER A 334 -9.85 -9.13 3.04
CA SER A 334 -10.72 -10.21 3.48
C SER A 334 -11.56 -9.82 4.70
N ILE A 335 -10.95 -9.21 5.72
CA ILE A 335 -11.67 -8.73 6.91
C ILE A 335 -12.73 -7.68 6.55
N MET A 336 -12.36 -6.69 5.72
CA MET A 336 -13.28 -5.62 5.32
C MET A 336 -14.44 -6.11 4.46
N ARG A 337 -14.21 -7.13 3.64
CA ARG A 337 -15.19 -7.73 2.73
C ARG A 337 -15.86 -8.99 3.30
N SER A 338 -15.61 -9.33 4.55
CA SER A 338 -16.17 -10.52 5.18
C SER A 338 -17.69 -10.61 5.00
N GLU A 339 -18.18 -11.81 4.70
CA GLU A 339 -19.62 -12.12 4.57
C GLU A 339 -20.25 -12.54 5.89
N TYR A 340 -19.57 -12.32 7.02
CA TYR A 340 -20.14 -12.59 8.34
C TYR A 340 -21.39 -11.74 8.59
N GLU A 341 -22.53 -12.37 8.85
CA GLU A 341 -23.84 -11.69 8.94
C GLU A 341 -23.89 -10.59 10.01
N ASN A 342 -23.29 -10.86 11.18
CA ASN A 342 -23.26 -9.92 12.30
C ASN A 342 -21.96 -9.09 12.34
N LYS A 343 -21.44 -8.70 11.17
CA LYS A 343 -20.20 -7.98 11.05
C LYS A 343 -20.27 -6.60 11.73
N ASP A 344 -19.49 -6.44 12.80
CA ASP A 344 -19.24 -5.17 13.46
C ASP A 344 -17.73 -4.96 13.60
N LEU A 345 -17.19 -4.02 12.83
CA LEU A 345 -15.77 -3.64 12.90
C LEU A 345 -15.53 -2.36 13.71
N THR A 346 -16.50 -1.92 14.52
CA THR A 346 -16.35 -0.77 15.41
C THR A 346 -15.87 -1.18 16.80
N THR A 347 -16.06 -2.45 17.18
CA THR A 347 -15.71 -3.03 18.48
C THR A 347 -14.67 -4.15 18.36
N ILE A 348 -13.97 -4.45 19.44
CA ILE A 348 -13.01 -5.57 19.51
C ILE A 348 -13.72 -6.92 19.41
N GLU A 349 -14.85 -7.03 20.08
CA GLU A 349 -15.68 -8.24 20.10
C GLU A 349 -16.18 -8.58 18.70
N GLY A 350 -16.70 -7.58 17.98
CA GLY A 350 -17.13 -7.73 16.60
C GLY A 350 -15.99 -8.06 15.64
N LEU A 351 -14.84 -7.37 15.77
CA LEU A 351 -13.64 -7.71 15.02
C LEU A 351 -13.18 -9.15 15.29
N THR A 352 -13.22 -9.59 16.56
CA THR A 352 -12.86 -10.98 16.93
C THR A 352 -13.78 -11.99 16.26
N ALA A 353 -15.10 -11.74 16.25
CA ALA A 353 -16.07 -12.60 15.59
C ALA A 353 -15.83 -12.70 14.07
N VAL A 354 -15.50 -11.58 13.41
CA VAL A 354 -15.13 -11.57 11.99
C VAL A 354 -13.86 -12.37 11.74
N LEU A 355 -12.83 -12.20 12.58
CA LEU A 355 -11.58 -12.96 12.45
C LEU A 355 -11.80 -14.47 12.67
N GLU A 356 -12.61 -14.84 13.63
CA GLU A 356 -13.00 -16.24 13.86
C GLU A 356 -13.71 -16.81 12.62
N PHE A 357 -14.68 -16.08 12.07
CA PHE A 357 -15.37 -16.49 10.85
C PHE A 357 -14.41 -16.66 9.67
N GLU A 358 -13.58 -15.67 9.39
CA GLU A 358 -12.65 -15.66 8.24
C GLU A 358 -11.56 -16.75 8.34
N THR A 359 -11.16 -17.15 9.56
CA THR A 359 -10.05 -18.09 9.76
C THR A 359 -10.49 -19.51 10.10
N LEU A 360 -11.69 -19.71 10.65
CA LEU A 360 -12.15 -21.04 11.08
C LEU A 360 -13.37 -21.55 10.31
N SER A 361 -14.26 -20.67 9.83
CA SER A 361 -15.45 -21.10 9.07
C SER A 361 -15.09 -21.66 7.69
N GLU A 362 -15.85 -22.63 7.20
CA GLU A 362 -15.73 -23.14 5.82
C GLU A 362 -16.02 -22.07 4.75
N HIS A 363 -16.77 -21.02 5.12
CA HIS A 363 -17.09 -19.89 4.25
C HIS A 363 -16.10 -18.73 4.38
N GLY A 364 -15.14 -18.82 5.31
CA GLY A 364 -14.13 -17.79 5.49
C GLY A 364 -13.14 -17.71 4.31
N SER A 365 -12.99 -16.54 3.72
CA SER A 365 -12.13 -16.33 2.54
C SER A 365 -10.64 -16.53 2.86
N ILE A 366 -10.23 -16.21 4.09
CA ILE A 366 -8.85 -16.42 4.56
C ILE A 366 -8.57 -17.92 4.67
N LYS A 367 -9.47 -18.68 5.35
CA LYS A 367 -9.33 -20.13 5.48
C LYS A 367 -9.30 -20.81 4.13
N SER A 368 -10.28 -20.54 3.26
CA SER A 368 -10.38 -21.18 1.94
C SER A 368 -9.12 -20.96 1.09
N THR A 369 -8.60 -19.74 1.08
CA THR A 369 -7.37 -19.41 0.35
C THR A 369 -6.15 -20.18 0.89
N TRP A 370 -5.96 -20.21 2.20
CA TRP A 370 -4.83 -20.96 2.77
C TRP A 370 -4.97 -22.46 2.61
N MET A 371 -6.18 -22.98 2.71
CA MET A 371 -6.44 -24.41 2.52
C MET A 371 -6.14 -24.87 1.09
N GLU A 372 -6.41 -24.04 0.09
CA GLU A 372 -6.04 -24.30 -1.29
C GLU A 372 -4.50 -24.43 -1.42
N TYR A 373 -3.74 -23.49 -0.83
CA TYR A 373 -2.27 -23.54 -0.86
C TYR A 373 -1.70 -24.72 -0.08
N VAL A 374 -2.23 -24.98 1.11
CA VAL A 374 -1.81 -26.11 1.94
C VAL A 374 -2.11 -27.44 1.25
N LYS A 375 -3.29 -27.61 0.63
CA LYS A 375 -3.63 -28.80 -0.16
C LYS A 375 -2.67 -29.01 -1.32
N THR A 376 -2.34 -27.96 -2.06
CA THR A 376 -1.39 -28.01 -3.17
C THR A 376 0.02 -28.39 -2.70
N ALA A 377 0.48 -27.83 -1.57
CA ALA A 377 1.74 -28.20 -0.97
C ALA A 377 1.77 -29.65 -0.51
N PHE A 378 0.73 -30.09 0.20
CA PHE A 378 0.65 -31.43 0.74
C PHE A 378 0.32 -32.52 -0.29
N SER A 379 -0.27 -32.16 -1.45
CA SER A 379 -0.41 -33.13 -2.54
C SER A 379 0.92 -33.67 -3.05
N LYS A 380 1.98 -32.86 -2.93
CA LYS A 380 3.38 -33.23 -3.27
C LYS A 380 4.13 -33.94 -2.12
N VAL A 381 3.65 -33.79 -0.89
CA VAL A 381 4.35 -34.22 0.35
C VAL A 381 3.39 -35.01 1.25
N ASN A 382 2.23 -35.43 0.74
CA ASN A 382 1.07 -35.94 1.47
C ASN A 382 1.42 -36.91 2.58
N ASP A 383 1.59 -36.39 3.81
CA ASP A 383 2.09 -37.15 4.92
C ASP A 383 1.70 -36.47 6.25
N ARG A 384 1.26 -37.27 7.19
CA ARG A 384 1.00 -36.86 8.57
C ARG A 384 2.20 -36.14 9.20
N ASN A 385 3.43 -36.54 8.82
CA ASN A 385 4.66 -35.92 9.33
C ASN A 385 4.79 -34.45 8.86
N ALA A 386 4.44 -34.12 7.61
CA ALA A 386 4.49 -32.73 7.13
C ALA A 386 3.57 -31.82 7.93
N LYS A 387 2.34 -32.27 8.22
CA LYS A 387 1.38 -31.53 9.06
C LYS A 387 1.91 -31.33 10.48
N ARG A 388 2.50 -32.37 11.08
CA ARG A 388 3.10 -32.31 12.43
C ARG A 388 4.29 -31.34 12.49
N ILE A 389 5.14 -31.33 11.46
CA ILE A 389 6.28 -30.41 11.35
C ILE A 389 5.79 -28.96 11.29
N VAL A 390 4.85 -28.65 10.39
CA VAL A 390 4.30 -27.29 10.25
C VAL A 390 3.64 -26.84 11.55
N LEU A 391 2.84 -27.70 12.18
CA LEU A 391 2.18 -27.41 13.45
C LEU A 391 3.21 -27.13 14.57
N HIS A 392 4.27 -27.94 14.64
CA HIS A 392 5.32 -27.76 15.63
C HIS A 392 6.06 -26.44 15.45
N LEU A 393 6.42 -26.10 14.21
CA LEU A 393 7.03 -24.81 13.90
C LEU A 393 6.10 -23.64 14.22
N CYS A 394 4.80 -23.77 13.91
CA CYS A 394 3.79 -22.74 14.26
C CYS A 394 3.68 -22.51 15.78
N LYS A 395 3.87 -23.54 16.60
CA LYS A 395 3.89 -23.42 18.06
C LYS A 395 5.18 -22.78 18.61
N HIS A 396 6.30 -22.92 17.88
CA HIS A 396 7.63 -22.43 18.29
C HIS A 396 8.13 -21.32 17.35
N LYS A 397 7.31 -20.29 17.11
CA LYS A 397 7.56 -19.21 16.13
C LYS A 397 8.87 -18.48 16.30
N ASP A 398 9.31 -18.32 17.54
CA ASP A 398 10.52 -17.56 17.88
C ASP A 398 11.80 -18.38 17.75
N ARG A 399 11.69 -19.65 17.35
CA ARG A 399 12.82 -20.59 17.28
C ARG A 399 13.01 -21.08 15.84
N GLU A 400 14.28 -21.09 15.40
CA GLU A 400 14.69 -21.81 14.19
C GLU A 400 15.14 -23.21 14.56
N MET A 401 14.68 -24.22 13.82
CA MET A 401 14.94 -25.63 14.10
C MET A 401 15.69 -26.29 12.94
N THR A 402 16.61 -27.17 13.29
CA THR A 402 17.29 -28.06 12.34
C THR A 402 16.42 -29.30 12.06
N ARG A 403 16.72 -30.02 10.98
CA ARG A 403 16.06 -31.31 10.69
C ARG A 403 16.21 -32.31 11.84
N LYS A 404 17.39 -32.35 12.46
CA LYS A 404 17.66 -33.25 13.61
C LYS A 404 16.77 -32.89 14.80
N GLU A 405 16.68 -31.61 15.17
CA GLU A 405 15.78 -31.14 16.24
C GLU A 405 14.33 -31.50 15.93
N LEU A 406 13.87 -31.38 14.69
CA LEU A 406 12.51 -31.76 14.28
C LEU A 406 12.26 -33.26 14.36
N ILE A 407 13.27 -34.10 14.02
CA ILE A 407 13.18 -35.56 14.17
C ILE A 407 13.06 -35.93 15.65
N ASP A 408 13.92 -35.35 16.47
CA ASP A 408 14.01 -35.65 17.90
C ASP A 408 12.75 -35.17 18.65
N ASP A 409 12.35 -33.90 18.45
CA ASP A 409 11.19 -33.28 19.14
C ASP A 409 9.85 -33.95 18.76
N LEU A 410 9.72 -34.38 17.51
CA LEU A 410 8.49 -35.00 17.01
C LEU A 410 8.53 -36.53 16.94
N ASN A 411 9.66 -37.13 17.30
CA ASN A 411 9.88 -38.55 17.18
C ASN A 411 9.48 -39.12 15.80
N LEU A 412 10.09 -38.53 14.73
CA LEU A 412 9.73 -38.87 13.35
C LEU A 412 10.46 -40.13 12.88
N ASP A 413 9.73 -41.09 12.39
CA ASP A 413 10.28 -42.26 11.71
C ASP A 413 10.52 -41.95 10.22
N ILE A 414 11.58 -41.19 9.93
CA ILE A 414 11.93 -40.73 8.58
C ILE A 414 13.46 -40.54 8.46
N THR A 415 14.02 -40.86 7.28
CA THR A 415 15.45 -40.57 7.00
C THR A 415 15.66 -39.08 6.76
N ASP A 416 16.90 -38.59 7.05
CA ASP A 416 17.24 -37.17 6.86
C ASP A 416 17.03 -36.70 5.40
N GLU A 417 17.36 -37.53 4.40
CA GLU A 417 17.18 -37.24 2.97
C GLU A 417 15.70 -37.04 2.61
N LYS A 418 14.82 -37.95 3.06
CA LYS A 418 13.36 -37.79 2.82
C LYS A 418 12.78 -36.60 3.57
N LEU A 419 13.31 -36.27 4.75
CA LEU A 419 12.93 -35.08 5.47
C LEU A 419 13.37 -33.83 4.72
N GLU A 420 14.59 -33.81 4.17
CA GLU A 420 15.07 -32.68 3.34
C GLU A 420 14.16 -32.40 2.14
N GLU A 421 13.79 -33.44 1.37
CA GLU A 421 12.84 -33.31 0.26
C GLU A 421 11.49 -32.70 0.69
N LYS A 422 10.98 -33.14 1.86
CA LYS A 422 9.73 -32.59 2.43
C LYS A 422 9.89 -31.13 2.85
N MET A 423 10.96 -30.80 3.55
CA MET A 423 11.22 -29.42 3.98
C MET A 423 11.40 -28.50 2.78
N ASP A 424 12.09 -28.93 1.74
CA ASP A 424 12.23 -28.19 0.49
C ASP A 424 10.90 -27.93 -0.20
N ALA A 425 10.01 -28.93 -0.24
CA ALA A 425 8.67 -28.77 -0.82
C ALA A 425 7.82 -27.80 0.00
N LEU A 426 7.88 -27.84 1.33
CA LEU A 426 7.16 -26.91 2.21
C LEU A 426 7.71 -25.48 2.11
N VAL A 427 9.03 -25.30 1.99
CA VAL A 427 9.65 -23.99 1.75
C VAL A 427 9.26 -23.45 0.37
N LYS A 428 9.30 -24.26 -0.69
CA LYS A 428 8.89 -23.88 -2.04
C LYS A 428 7.42 -23.47 -2.13
N SER A 429 6.60 -24.01 -1.24
CA SER A 429 5.15 -23.68 -1.17
C SER A 429 4.84 -22.53 -0.21
N ASP A 430 5.83 -21.85 0.35
CA ASP A 430 5.69 -20.77 1.34
C ASP A 430 4.92 -21.17 2.63
N ILE A 431 4.85 -22.46 2.94
CA ILE A 431 4.19 -22.99 4.15
C ILE A 431 5.10 -22.91 5.38
N ILE A 432 6.40 -23.04 5.18
CA ILE A 432 7.43 -22.78 6.19
C ILE A 432 8.49 -21.84 5.65
N GLY A 433 9.20 -21.16 6.54
CA GLY A 433 10.32 -20.29 6.20
C GLY A 433 11.67 -21.00 6.34
N GLN A 434 12.62 -20.63 5.48
CA GLN A 434 14.03 -20.98 5.67
C GLN A 434 14.64 -20.05 6.73
N GLY A 435 15.45 -20.58 7.62
CA GLY A 435 16.15 -19.82 8.66
C GLY A 435 17.39 -19.09 8.15
N VAL A 436 18.24 -18.65 9.08
CA VAL A 436 19.50 -17.94 8.77
C VAL A 436 20.47 -18.81 7.96
N SER A 437 20.40 -20.14 8.11
CA SER A 437 21.14 -21.09 7.28
C SER A 437 20.20 -22.02 6.53
N ASN A 438 20.70 -22.61 5.44
CA ASN A 438 19.94 -23.57 4.63
C ASN A 438 19.53 -24.86 5.38
N PHE A 439 20.08 -25.08 6.58
CA PHE A 439 19.77 -26.23 7.41
C PHE A 439 18.82 -25.92 8.56
N ARG A 440 18.36 -24.66 8.68
CA ARG A 440 17.41 -24.24 9.70
C ARG A 440 16.10 -23.81 9.07
N TYR A 441 15.02 -24.16 9.74
CA TYR A 441 13.65 -23.90 9.32
C TYR A 441 12.90 -23.20 10.44
N ARG A 442 11.94 -22.39 10.08
CA ARG A 442 11.08 -21.66 11.02
C ARG A 442 9.65 -21.63 10.53
N ALA A 443 8.73 -21.32 11.43
CA ALA A 443 7.39 -20.97 11.03
C ALA A 443 7.41 -19.77 10.07
N VAL A 444 6.43 -19.68 9.21
CA VAL A 444 6.16 -18.44 8.50
C VAL A 444 5.80 -17.36 9.53
N ALA A 445 6.43 -16.20 9.44
CA ALA A 445 6.08 -15.05 10.26
C ALA A 445 4.75 -14.48 9.77
N ASP A 446 3.65 -15.11 10.19
CA ASP A 446 2.29 -14.77 9.78
C ASP A 446 1.32 -15.24 10.88
N ASN A 447 0.82 -14.28 11.65
CA ASN A 447 -0.01 -14.55 12.81
C ASN A 447 -1.41 -15.09 12.47
N ILE A 448 -1.89 -14.84 11.25
CA ILE A 448 -3.21 -15.30 10.80
C ILE A 448 -3.10 -16.69 10.19
N PHE A 449 -2.08 -16.95 9.34
CA PHE A 449 -1.84 -18.28 8.80
C PHE A 449 -1.68 -19.35 9.89
N ASP A 450 -0.93 -19.04 10.93
CA ASP A 450 -0.77 -19.92 12.09
C ASP A 450 -2.12 -20.37 12.68
N LYS A 451 -3.03 -19.41 12.88
CA LYS A 451 -4.35 -19.71 13.46
C LYS A 451 -5.22 -20.53 12.51
N VAL A 452 -5.17 -20.24 11.22
CA VAL A 452 -5.86 -21.05 10.20
C VAL A 452 -5.32 -22.49 10.21
N PHE A 453 -3.99 -22.65 10.20
CA PHE A 453 -3.37 -23.96 10.15
C PHE A 453 -3.67 -24.78 11.41
N ARG A 454 -3.56 -24.16 12.58
CA ARG A 454 -3.90 -24.78 13.86
C ARG A 454 -5.40 -25.12 13.94
N GLY A 455 -6.27 -24.22 13.54
CA GLY A 455 -7.72 -24.46 13.55
C GLY A 455 -8.17 -25.61 12.67
N VAL A 456 -7.42 -25.93 11.59
CA VAL A 456 -7.75 -27.03 10.69
C VAL A 456 -7.10 -28.35 11.12
N TYR A 457 -5.84 -28.34 11.56
CA TYR A 457 -5.07 -29.57 11.74
C TYR A 457 -4.74 -29.90 13.18
N GLN A 458 -4.86 -28.99 14.13
CA GLN A 458 -4.50 -29.25 15.51
C GLN A 458 -5.47 -30.23 16.19
N ASP A 459 -6.75 -30.17 15.85
CA ASP A 459 -7.75 -31.15 16.33
C ASP A 459 -7.44 -32.56 15.77
N GLU A 460 -7.12 -32.67 14.48
CA GLU A 460 -6.74 -33.95 13.83
C GLU A 460 -5.51 -34.61 14.49
N ILE A 461 -4.59 -33.80 14.99
CA ILE A 461 -3.30 -34.29 15.51
C ILE A 461 -3.27 -34.36 17.04
N GLU A 462 -3.90 -33.45 17.76
CA GLU A 462 -3.72 -33.23 19.19
C GLU A 462 -5.02 -33.09 20.01
N HIS A 463 -6.21 -33.28 19.39
CA HIS A 463 -7.53 -33.07 20.03
C HIS A 463 -7.69 -31.65 20.63
N PHE A 464 -7.41 -30.63 19.85
CA PHE A 464 -7.42 -29.22 20.25
C PHE A 464 -8.81 -28.59 20.17
N ASP A 465 -9.19 -27.78 21.19
CA ASP A 465 -10.44 -26.99 21.14
C ASP A 465 -10.20 -25.67 20.37
N THR A 466 -10.98 -25.45 19.29
CA THR A 466 -10.92 -24.21 18.50
C THR A 466 -11.34 -22.97 19.28
N GLY A 467 -12.05 -23.10 20.40
CA GLY A 467 -12.39 -22.00 21.31
C GLY A 467 -11.17 -21.26 21.87
N ASP A 468 -10.04 -21.94 22.00
CA ASP A 468 -8.77 -21.31 22.43
C ASP A 468 -8.26 -20.29 21.41
N ILE A 469 -8.50 -20.47 20.11
CA ILE A 469 -8.10 -19.52 19.07
C ILE A 469 -8.83 -18.18 19.24
N LYS A 470 -10.11 -18.22 19.56
CA LYS A 470 -10.91 -17.02 19.84
C LYS A 470 -10.33 -16.24 21.03
N LYS A 471 -10.00 -16.95 22.11
CA LYS A 471 -9.38 -16.36 23.29
C LYS A 471 -8.02 -15.72 22.96
N GLU A 472 -7.20 -16.40 22.17
CA GLU A 472 -5.92 -15.85 21.70
C GLU A 472 -6.07 -14.57 20.86
N TYR A 473 -7.12 -14.48 20.02
CA TYR A 473 -7.41 -13.24 19.29
C TYR A 473 -7.75 -12.10 20.25
N LEU A 474 -8.65 -12.35 21.22
CA LEU A 474 -9.03 -11.34 22.22
C LEU A 474 -7.83 -10.85 23.02
N GLU A 475 -7.01 -11.74 23.57
CA GLU A 475 -5.81 -11.38 24.32
C GLU A 475 -4.81 -10.58 23.47
N THR A 476 -4.62 -10.97 22.21
CA THR A 476 -3.74 -10.26 21.28
C THR A 476 -4.26 -8.86 20.98
N LEU A 477 -5.53 -8.73 20.69
CA LEU A 477 -6.18 -7.45 20.38
C LEU A 477 -6.17 -6.51 21.58
N GLU A 478 -6.43 -7.00 22.80
CA GLU A 478 -6.35 -6.19 24.01
C GLU A 478 -4.93 -5.70 24.31
N LYS A 479 -3.91 -6.54 24.07
CA LYS A 479 -2.51 -6.12 24.20
C LYS A 479 -2.17 -5.01 23.19
N MET A 480 -2.61 -5.15 21.95
CA MET A 480 -2.43 -4.13 20.91
C MET A 480 -3.20 -2.85 21.24
N LYS A 481 -4.40 -2.93 21.78
CA LYS A 481 -5.18 -1.79 22.26
C LYS A 481 -4.41 -0.94 23.29
N LYS A 482 -3.79 -1.58 24.27
CA LYS A 482 -2.95 -0.87 25.25
C LYS A 482 -1.82 -0.07 24.58
N GLN A 483 -1.22 -0.63 23.54
CA GLN A 483 -0.20 0.07 22.73
C GLN A 483 -0.81 1.25 21.96
N TYR A 484 -1.98 1.08 21.35
CA TYR A 484 -2.70 2.16 20.67
C TYR A 484 -2.99 3.34 21.60
N VAL A 485 -3.56 3.09 22.78
CA VAL A 485 -3.86 4.12 23.78
C VAL A 485 -2.60 4.87 24.21
N HIS A 486 -1.49 4.14 24.39
CA HIS A 486 -0.21 4.77 24.73
C HIS A 486 0.33 5.66 23.59
N LEU A 487 0.27 5.18 22.33
CA LEU A 487 0.68 5.97 21.15
C LEU A 487 -0.21 7.20 20.96
N LEU A 488 -1.52 7.04 21.12
CA LEU A 488 -2.48 8.14 21.04
C LEU A 488 -2.20 9.20 22.11
N GLY A 489 -1.88 8.76 23.34
CA GLY A 489 -1.46 9.66 24.41
C GLY A 489 -0.20 10.46 24.06
N LYS A 490 0.82 9.80 23.51
CA LYS A 490 2.05 10.47 23.03
C LYS A 490 1.77 11.45 21.89
N TYR A 491 0.97 11.05 20.91
CA TYR A 491 0.59 11.90 19.78
C TYR A 491 -0.14 13.16 20.26
N ASN A 492 -1.14 13.00 21.14
CA ASN A 492 -1.89 14.12 21.68
C ASN A 492 -1.00 15.08 22.51
N TYR A 493 -0.04 14.54 23.24
CA TYR A 493 0.95 15.35 23.96
C TYR A 493 1.85 16.15 22.99
N GLN A 494 2.40 15.51 21.96
CA GLN A 494 3.23 16.20 20.96
C GLN A 494 2.44 17.25 20.17
N LYS A 495 1.18 16.94 19.84
CA LYS A 495 0.26 17.88 19.19
C LYS A 495 0.03 19.12 20.06
N GLY A 496 -0.16 18.93 21.37
CA GLY A 496 -0.30 20.02 22.32
C GLY A 496 0.93 20.92 22.35
N LEU A 497 2.11 20.34 22.46
CA LEU A 497 3.37 21.09 22.43
C LEU A 497 3.56 21.88 21.13
N PHE A 498 3.16 21.30 19.99
CA PHE A 498 3.26 21.97 18.69
C PHE A 498 2.29 23.15 18.57
N GLU A 499 1.07 23.04 19.08
CA GLU A 499 0.09 24.14 19.12
C GLU A 499 0.58 25.28 20.04
N GLU A 500 1.11 24.96 21.22
CA GLU A 500 1.76 25.94 22.10
C GLU A 500 2.89 26.68 21.36
N TYR A 501 3.77 25.92 20.68
CA TYR A 501 4.89 26.48 19.92
C TYR A 501 4.42 27.43 18.81
N LEU A 502 3.41 27.04 18.03
CA LEU A 502 2.88 27.89 16.94
C LEU A 502 2.34 29.22 17.46
N ILE A 503 1.60 29.21 18.59
CA ILE A 503 1.07 30.44 19.17
C ILE A 503 2.23 31.35 19.67
N LEU A 504 3.19 30.76 20.39
CA LEU A 504 4.36 31.51 20.85
C LEU A 504 5.16 32.12 19.70
N GLU A 505 5.31 31.38 18.58
CA GLU A 505 6.02 31.86 17.40
C GLU A 505 5.28 32.99 16.69
N GLN A 506 3.93 32.89 16.56
CA GLN A 506 3.14 33.99 16.00
C GLN A 506 3.27 35.27 16.84
N LEU A 507 3.27 35.17 18.17
CA LEU A 507 3.46 36.31 19.06
C LEU A 507 4.88 36.88 18.97
N ARG A 508 5.90 36.04 18.86
CA ARG A 508 7.31 36.42 18.77
C ARG A 508 7.66 37.13 17.46
N LEU A 509 7.18 36.60 16.34
CA LEU A 509 7.57 37.07 15.01
C LEU A 509 6.62 38.11 14.42
N HIS A 510 5.34 38.08 14.79
CA HIS A 510 4.30 38.78 14.07
C HIS A 510 3.27 39.52 14.95
N GLY A 511 3.48 39.61 16.26
CA GLY A 511 2.48 40.19 17.17
C GLY A 511 1.98 41.55 16.70
N LYS A 512 2.87 42.47 16.43
CA LYS A 512 2.53 43.83 15.96
C LYS A 512 2.06 43.85 14.51
N ASP A 513 2.76 43.19 13.62
CA ASP A 513 2.47 43.24 12.17
C ASP A 513 1.14 42.61 11.81
N LYS A 514 0.71 41.56 12.54
CA LYS A 514 -0.56 40.87 12.33
C LYS A 514 -1.65 41.28 13.32
N ASN A 515 -1.55 42.44 13.94
CA ASN A 515 -2.45 42.91 14.99
C ASN A 515 -3.93 42.81 14.56
N MET A 516 -4.29 43.27 13.36
CA MET A 516 -5.68 43.21 12.87
C MET A 516 -6.18 41.76 12.75
N LEU A 517 -5.38 40.88 12.20
CA LEU A 517 -5.72 39.45 12.04
C LEU A 517 -5.89 38.76 13.40
N LEU A 518 -4.93 38.93 14.30
CA LEU A 518 -4.95 38.31 15.62
C LEU A 518 -6.12 38.84 16.46
N LYS A 519 -6.43 40.13 16.37
CA LYS A 519 -7.62 40.71 17.03
C LYS A 519 -8.92 40.12 16.49
N SER A 520 -9.05 39.88 15.18
CA SER A 520 -10.26 39.29 14.57
C SER A 520 -10.51 37.84 15.01
N LEU A 521 -9.44 37.15 15.42
CA LEU A 521 -9.50 35.74 15.89
C LEU A 521 -9.71 35.62 17.40
N THR A 522 -9.57 36.75 18.15
CA THR A 522 -9.60 36.73 19.61
C THR A 522 -10.82 37.48 20.14
N ARG A 523 -11.52 36.89 21.12
CA ARG A 523 -12.71 37.49 21.74
C ARG A 523 -12.34 38.19 23.05
N ASN A 524 -13.25 39.00 23.59
CA ASN A 524 -13.17 39.63 24.89
C ASN A 524 -11.91 40.50 25.15
N LEU A 525 -11.24 40.95 24.12
CA LEU A 525 -10.10 41.85 24.26
C LEU A 525 -10.54 43.22 24.79
N PRO A 526 -9.75 43.88 25.70
CA PRO A 526 -9.98 45.29 26.06
C PRO A 526 -10.07 46.21 24.83
N GLY A 527 -10.89 47.25 24.92
CA GLY A 527 -11.10 48.14 23.77
C GLY A 527 -9.84 48.84 23.25
N ASP A 528 -8.92 49.10 24.14
CA ASP A 528 -7.61 49.71 23.86
C ASP A 528 -6.48 48.70 23.64
N PHE A 529 -6.77 47.39 23.64
CA PHE A 529 -5.78 46.33 23.42
C PHE A 529 -5.23 46.34 21.99
N ASN A 530 -3.93 46.22 21.85
CA ASN A 530 -3.25 45.92 20.61
C ASN A 530 -2.16 44.88 20.86
N PHE A 531 -2.00 43.96 19.95
CA PHE A 531 -0.80 43.12 19.89
C PHE A 531 0.39 44.04 19.56
N CYS A 532 1.48 43.87 20.32
CA CYS A 532 2.68 44.68 20.23
C CYS A 532 3.93 43.83 20.05
N ASP A 533 5.08 44.48 20.12
CA ASP A 533 6.36 43.76 20.18
C ASP A 533 6.57 43.22 21.60
N TYR A 534 6.96 41.95 21.69
CA TYR A 534 7.18 41.25 22.96
C TYR A 534 8.66 40.89 23.10
N THR A 535 9.24 41.18 24.27
CA THR A 535 10.65 40.88 24.58
C THR A 535 10.87 39.42 24.95
N TRP A 536 9.92 38.83 25.66
CA TRP A 536 10.01 37.49 26.24
C TRP A 536 8.76 36.72 25.88
N VAL A 537 8.91 35.74 25.02
CA VAL A 537 7.80 34.92 24.51
C VAL A 537 8.17 33.45 24.69
N TRP A 538 7.70 32.82 25.75
CA TRP A 538 7.98 31.42 26.06
C TRP A 538 6.89 30.79 26.95
N LYS A 539 7.06 29.50 27.25
CA LYS A 539 6.30 28.80 28.27
C LYS A 539 6.86 29.18 29.65
N TYR A 540 5.99 29.59 30.58
CA TYR A 540 6.40 30.03 31.89
C TYR A 540 6.24 28.91 32.92
N ASP A 541 7.32 28.48 33.55
CA ASP A 541 7.35 27.40 34.53
C ASP A 541 7.52 27.89 35.98
N GLY A 542 7.30 29.17 36.18
CA GLY A 542 7.43 29.81 37.48
C GLY A 542 8.83 30.42 37.75
N SER A 543 8.95 31.18 38.83
CA SER A 543 10.22 31.75 39.27
C SER A 543 10.88 30.87 40.32
N PRO A 544 12.20 30.66 40.27
CA PRO A 544 12.94 29.90 41.30
C PRO A 544 12.82 30.48 42.72
N GLU A 545 12.47 31.75 42.79
CA GLU A 545 12.42 32.50 44.08
C GLU A 545 11.13 32.26 44.88
N TYR A 546 10.13 31.53 44.31
CA TYR A 546 8.83 31.34 44.96
C TYR A 546 8.51 29.87 45.19
N THR A 547 7.96 29.57 46.36
CA THR A 547 7.55 28.21 46.78
C THR A 547 6.33 27.67 45.99
N ARG A 548 5.53 28.53 45.34
CA ARG A 548 4.41 28.17 44.49
C ARG A 548 4.80 28.35 43.02
N LYS A 549 4.80 27.25 42.28
CA LYS A 549 5.00 27.27 40.83
C LYS A 549 3.66 27.52 40.14
N PHE A 550 3.57 28.63 39.41
CA PHE A 550 2.46 28.89 38.48
C PHE A 550 2.95 28.62 37.06
N ASN A 551 2.43 27.57 36.45
CA ASN A 551 2.82 27.22 35.08
C ASN A 551 1.75 27.72 34.13
N VAL A 552 2.16 28.46 33.09
CA VAL A 552 1.29 28.88 31.97
C VAL A 552 1.96 28.56 30.63
N ASP A 553 1.16 28.18 29.66
CA ASP A 553 1.67 27.74 28.37
C ASP A 553 2.16 28.90 27.46
N ILE A 554 1.62 30.09 27.69
CA ILE A 554 1.96 31.31 26.97
C ILE A 554 2.32 32.42 27.95
N PHE A 555 3.52 32.96 27.80
CA PHE A 555 3.93 34.16 28.45
C PHE A 555 4.63 35.08 27.43
N ALA A 556 4.04 36.24 27.15
CA ALA A 556 4.58 37.23 26.24
C ALA A 556 4.63 38.61 26.95
N ARG A 557 5.84 39.06 27.27
CA ARG A 557 6.05 40.33 27.96
C ARG A 557 6.15 41.48 26.98
N ALA A 558 5.29 42.47 27.09
CA ALA A 558 5.33 43.66 26.26
C ALA A 558 6.67 44.43 26.43
N VAL A 559 7.18 44.98 25.32
CA VAL A 559 8.40 45.81 25.32
C VAL A 559 8.16 47.10 26.13
N ASN A 560 7.01 47.73 25.90
CA ASN A 560 6.66 48.97 26.59
C ASN A 560 5.74 48.65 27.80
N PRO A 561 5.99 49.18 29.00
CA PRO A 561 5.14 48.94 30.19
C PRO A 561 3.68 49.40 30.02
N GLY A 562 3.42 50.36 29.11
CA GLY A 562 2.06 50.82 28.80
C GLY A 562 1.24 49.87 27.92
N ASP A 563 1.90 48.92 27.26
CA ASP A 563 1.26 47.92 26.39
C ASP A 563 0.84 46.70 27.22
N TYR A 564 -0.03 45.85 26.62
CA TYR A 564 -0.50 44.64 27.28
C TYR A 564 0.45 43.46 27.09
N SER A 565 0.91 42.86 28.16
CA SER A 565 1.52 41.53 28.15
C SER A 565 0.44 40.44 28.05
N ILE A 566 0.81 39.28 27.50
CA ILE A 566 -0.12 38.13 27.35
C ILE A 566 0.31 37.00 28.27
N ILE A 567 -0.64 36.46 29.02
CA ILE A 567 -0.49 35.27 29.85
C ILE A 567 -1.58 34.31 29.46
N GLY A 568 -1.24 33.09 29.00
CA GLY A 568 -2.24 32.22 28.41
C GLY A 568 -2.07 30.73 28.68
N GLU A 569 -3.13 30.01 28.40
CA GLU A 569 -3.24 28.56 28.53
C GLU A 569 -3.70 27.97 27.17
N VAL A 570 -3.15 26.83 26.79
CA VAL A 570 -3.48 26.12 25.54
C VAL A 570 -4.04 24.74 25.88
N LYS A 571 -5.22 24.42 25.36
CA LYS A 571 -5.85 23.11 25.52
C LYS A 571 -6.15 22.49 24.15
N SER A 572 -5.28 21.59 23.72
CA SER A 572 -5.38 20.87 22.42
C SER A 572 -6.42 19.74 22.40
N ARG A 573 -7.19 19.55 23.47
CA ARG A 573 -8.16 18.46 23.58
C ARG A 573 -9.37 18.72 22.69
N GLU A 574 -9.64 17.86 21.69
CA GLU A 574 -10.79 17.97 20.80
C GLU A 574 -12.08 17.44 21.46
N ALA A 575 -11.96 16.36 22.24
CA ALA A 575 -13.11 15.67 22.83
C ALA A 575 -13.68 16.33 24.09
N ARG A 576 -12.97 17.28 24.72
CA ARG A 576 -13.40 17.94 25.94
C ARG A 576 -13.38 19.45 25.77
N LYS A 577 -14.54 20.08 25.97
CA LYS A 577 -14.66 21.54 26.05
C LYS A 577 -13.98 22.10 27.30
N PHE A 578 -13.48 23.30 27.18
CA PHE A 578 -12.93 24.07 28.30
C PHE A 578 -14.08 24.44 29.24
N SER A 579 -13.98 24.05 30.49
CA SER A 579 -15.05 24.24 31.47
C SER A 579 -14.87 25.51 32.29
N LYS A 580 -15.90 25.89 33.11
CA LYS A 580 -15.83 27.02 34.04
C LYS A 580 -14.76 26.78 35.09
N GLU A 581 -14.59 25.55 35.57
CA GLU A 581 -13.57 25.18 36.57
C GLU A 581 -12.17 25.38 35.99
N ASP A 582 -11.94 24.96 34.70
CA ASP A 582 -10.68 25.20 34.00
C ASP A 582 -10.39 26.73 33.89
N ALA A 583 -11.43 27.56 33.65
CA ALA A 583 -11.29 29.02 33.59
C ALA A 583 -10.95 29.66 34.93
N MET A 584 -11.54 29.18 36.04
CA MET A 584 -11.23 29.62 37.38
C MET A 584 -9.80 29.25 37.82
N GLU A 585 -9.35 28.04 37.43
CA GLU A 585 -7.96 27.62 37.64
C GLU A 585 -6.99 28.54 36.90
N PHE A 586 -7.29 28.82 35.62
CA PHE A 586 -6.49 29.73 34.81
C PHE A 586 -6.46 31.15 35.40
N GLU A 587 -7.59 31.72 35.84
CA GLU A 587 -7.62 33.04 36.47
C GLU A 587 -6.68 33.12 37.70
N THR A 588 -6.62 32.02 38.48
CA THR A 588 -5.70 31.93 39.61
C THR A 588 -4.23 31.97 39.15
N LYS A 589 -3.89 31.21 38.11
CA LYS A 589 -2.55 31.23 37.49
C LYS A 589 -2.23 32.60 36.91
N PHE A 590 -3.14 33.18 36.13
CA PHE A 590 -3.00 34.50 35.52
C PHE A 590 -2.68 35.58 36.56
N THR A 591 -3.47 35.64 37.65
CA THR A 591 -3.29 36.60 38.73
C THR A 591 -1.96 36.38 39.45
N GLY A 592 -1.59 35.11 39.67
CA GLY A 592 -0.33 34.73 40.27
C GLY A 592 0.88 35.18 39.46
N VAL A 593 0.93 34.84 38.17
CA VAL A 593 2.02 35.21 37.26
C VAL A 593 2.10 36.72 37.11
N LYS A 594 0.97 37.43 36.92
CA LYS A 594 0.91 38.89 36.82
C LYS A 594 1.55 39.56 38.02
N LYS A 595 1.26 39.06 39.24
CA LYS A 595 1.82 39.58 40.49
C LYS A 595 3.30 39.28 40.64
N LEU A 596 3.72 38.04 40.32
CA LEU A 596 5.13 37.61 40.44
C LEU A 596 6.05 38.43 39.50
N GLU A 597 5.60 38.60 38.26
CA GLU A 597 6.36 39.32 37.23
C GLU A 597 6.18 40.84 37.27
N LYS A 598 5.41 41.36 38.23
CA LYS A 598 5.12 42.79 38.45
C LYS A 598 4.61 43.47 37.14
N ILE A 599 3.68 42.79 36.44
CA ILE A 599 3.10 43.30 35.20
C ILE A 599 1.89 44.17 35.54
N GLU A 600 1.92 45.42 35.10
CA GLU A 600 0.80 46.34 35.32
C GLU A 600 -0.37 46.07 34.41
N ARG A 601 -0.09 45.91 33.10
CA ARG A 601 -1.11 45.65 32.07
C ARG A 601 -0.91 44.26 31.47
N ALA A 602 -1.89 43.37 31.62
CA ALA A 602 -1.88 42.03 31.07
C ALA A 602 -3.29 41.61 30.64
N VAL A 603 -3.34 40.77 29.59
CA VAL A 603 -4.55 40.06 29.14
C VAL A 603 -4.35 38.57 29.38
N GLY A 604 -5.35 37.94 30.00
CA GLY A 604 -5.46 36.48 30.06
C GLY A 604 -5.94 35.94 28.72
N PHE A 605 -5.28 34.94 28.18
CA PHE A 605 -5.57 34.36 26.89
C PHE A 605 -5.76 32.85 26.99
N ILE A 606 -6.85 32.32 26.42
CA ILE A 606 -7.12 30.89 26.43
C ILE A 606 -7.36 30.42 25.00
N PHE A 607 -6.61 29.44 24.54
CA PHE A 607 -6.87 28.70 23.33
C PHE A 607 -7.40 27.32 23.67
N SER A 608 -8.59 26.95 23.16
CA SER A 608 -9.18 25.62 23.31
C SER A 608 -9.68 25.08 21.99
N ARG A 609 -9.09 23.97 21.55
CA ARG A 609 -9.48 23.31 20.30
C ARG A 609 -10.86 22.65 20.39
N GLY A 610 -11.23 22.11 21.55
CA GLY A 610 -12.56 21.56 21.82
C GLY A 610 -13.64 22.61 22.02
N GLY A 611 -13.29 23.89 21.95
CA GLY A 611 -14.20 25.01 22.25
C GLY A 611 -14.45 25.15 23.75
N PHE A 612 -15.46 25.93 24.12
CA PHE A 612 -15.81 26.29 25.48
C PHE A 612 -17.22 25.83 25.84
N THR A 613 -17.48 25.58 27.13
CA THR A 613 -18.86 25.48 27.61
C THR A 613 -19.48 26.87 27.70
N LYS A 614 -20.81 26.97 27.68
CA LYS A 614 -21.51 28.27 27.80
C LYS A 614 -21.16 29.00 29.10
N GLU A 615 -21.00 28.24 30.20
CA GLU A 615 -20.64 28.76 31.51
C GLU A 615 -19.19 29.28 31.50
N ALA A 616 -18.27 28.60 30.78
CA ALA A 616 -16.89 29.06 30.62
C ALA A 616 -16.81 30.34 29.77
N GLU A 617 -17.56 30.42 28.66
CA GLU A 617 -17.62 31.63 27.81
C GLU A 617 -18.15 32.83 28.62
N ALA A 618 -19.23 32.64 29.41
CA ALA A 618 -19.79 33.67 30.24
C ALA A 618 -18.79 34.16 31.31
N TYR A 619 -18.09 33.21 31.95
CA TYR A 619 -17.07 33.51 32.96
C TYR A 619 -15.87 34.26 32.36
N CYS A 620 -15.34 33.80 31.24
CA CYS A 620 -14.23 34.47 30.53
C CYS A 620 -14.61 35.90 30.15
N LYS A 621 -15.83 36.10 29.65
CA LYS A 621 -16.34 37.42 29.29
C LYS A 621 -16.46 38.33 30.52
N GLU A 622 -16.99 37.84 31.67
CA GLU A 622 -17.09 38.58 32.93
C GLU A 622 -15.72 39.02 33.45
N LYS A 623 -14.72 38.13 33.34
CA LYS A 623 -13.36 38.35 33.85
C LYS A 623 -12.41 39.04 32.87
N GLY A 624 -12.86 39.36 31.64
CA GLY A 624 -12.01 39.95 30.61
C GLY A 624 -10.89 39.02 30.12
N ILE A 625 -11.15 37.70 30.12
CA ILE A 625 -10.22 36.68 29.60
C ILE A 625 -10.53 36.50 28.12
N ALA A 626 -9.50 36.66 27.30
CA ALA A 626 -9.57 36.63 25.85
C ALA A 626 -9.49 35.20 25.26
#